data_d19719c0b248eeec1df0c06ac68f18da
#
_entry.id   d19719c0b248eeec1df0c06ac68f18da
#
_cell.length_a   1.000
_cell.length_b   1.000
_cell.length_c   1.000
_cell.angle_alpha   90.00
_cell.angle_beta   90.00
_cell.angle_gamma   90.00
#
_symmetry.space_group_name_H-M   'P 1'
#
loop_
_entity.id
_entity.type
_entity.pdbx_description
1 polymer ?
#
loop_
_entity_poly.entity_id
_entity_poly.type
_entity_poly.pdbx_seq_one_letter_code
_entity_poly.pdbx_strand_id
1 'polypeptide(L)'
;YTMDCASAVLAVLTSGIGGEAYNISNKNSIVTIRELAEALAQEGGRNIVFENPTDAEKKGYNLMSNSSLDAEKLEKLGWKAQYDLKTGVRQTLEVLKKQESEV
;
A
#
# COMPACT_ATOMS: atom_id res chain seq x y z
N TYR A 1 1.84 -1.57 2.75
CA TYR A 1 1.69 -2.97 3.16
C TYR A 1 1.24 -3.07 4.61
N THR A 2 0.41 -4.07 4.89
CA THR A 2 -0.25 -4.24 6.20
C THR A 2 0.75 -4.31 7.37
N MET A 3 1.86 -4.98 7.20
CA MET A 3 2.88 -5.09 8.26
C MET A 3 3.53 -3.75 8.55
N ASP A 4 3.76 -2.92 7.55
CA ASP A 4 4.26 -1.56 7.74
C ASP A 4 3.22 -0.68 8.44
N CYS A 5 1.95 -0.86 8.11
CA CYS A 5 0.87 -0.17 8.81
C CYS A 5 0.82 -0.56 10.29
N ALA A 6 0.93 -1.84 10.60
CA ALA A 6 0.95 -2.33 11.97
C ALA A 6 2.15 -1.76 12.77
N SER A 7 3.34 -1.76 12.18
CA SER A 7 4.51 -1.18 12.83
C SER A 7 4.38 0.33 13.03
N ALA A 8 3.73 1.04 12.10
CA ALA A 8 3.46 2.47 12.22
C ALA A 8 2.52 2.76 13.40
N VAL A 9 1.47 1.97 13.57
CA VAL A 9 0.54 2.09 14.71
C VAL A 9 1.30 1.90 16.03
N LEU A 10 2.17 0.90 16.12
CA LEU A 10 2.99 0.67 17.31
C LEU A 10 3.93 1.85 17.57
N ALA A 11 4.54 2.43 16.56
CA ALA A 11 5.41 3.60 16.70
C ALA A 11 4.64 4.81 17.26
N VAL A 12 3.42 5.05 16.78
CA VAL A 12 2.57 6.14 17.28
C VAL A 12 2.15 5.88 18.73
N LEU A 13 1.78 4.65 19.06
CA LEU A 13 1.38 4.29 20.43
C LEU A 13 2.53 4.47 21.44
N THR A 14 3.76 4.16 21.04
CA THR A 14 4.92 4.20 21.93
C THR A 14 5.65 5.55 21.95
N SER A 15 5.65 6.28 20.85
CA SER A 15 6.47 7.49 20.68
C SER A 15 5.68 8.71 20.19
N GLY A 16 4.41 8.54 19.82
CA GLY A 16 3.56 9.62 19.32
C GLY A 16 3.19 10.62 20.43
N ILE A 17 2.82 11.82 20.02
CA ILE A 17 2.34 12.89 20.90
C ILE A 17 0.82 12.83 20.95
N GLY A 18 0.25 12.81 22.16
CA GLY A 18 -1.19 12.77 22.34
C GLY A 18 -1.91 13.96 21.68
N GLY A 19 -3.02 13.69 21.01
CA GLY A 19 -3.78 14.70 20.26
C GLY A 19 -3.25 15.03 18.88
N GLU A 20 -2.11 14.48 18.48
CA GLU A 20 -1.53 14.68 17.14
C GLU A 20 -1.99 13.62 16.14
N ALA A 21 -2.11 14.01 14.86
CA ALA A 21 -2.41 13.10 13.77
C ALA A 21 -1.15 12.78 12.98
N TYR A 22 -1.03 11.54 12.51
CA TYR A 22 0.13 11.06 11.75
C TYR A 22 -0.34 10.37 10.47
N ASN A 23 0.16 10.80 9.32
CA ASN A 23 -0.05 10.10 8.06
C ASN A 23 0.87 8.88 8.00
N ILE A 24 0.35 7.77 7.49
CA ILE A 24 1.12 6.55 7.25
C ILE A 24 1.24 6.37 5.74
N SER A 25 2.46 6.35 5.25
CA SER A 25 2.73 6.07 3.83
C SER A 25 4.17 5.60 3.66
N ASN A 26 4.45 4.98 2.51
CA ASN A 26 5.80 4.61 2.13
C ASN A 26 6.24 5.46 0.93
N LYS A 27 7.16 6.41 1.17
CA LYS A 27 7.69 7.30 0.14
C LYS A 27 8.42 6.56 -0.99
N ASN A 28 8.86 5.33 -0.75
CA ASN A 28 9.55 4.50 -1.73
C ASN A 28 8.60 3.65 -2.56
N SER A 29 7.30 3.73 -2.32
CA SER A 29 6.26 2.97 -3.02
C SER A 29 5.19 3.89 -3.61
N ILE A 30 5.57 5.07 -4.07
CA ILE A 30 4.66 5.96 -4.80
C ILE A 30 4.53 5.42 -6.22
N VAL A 31 3.37 4.84 -6.53
CA VAL A 31 3.13 4.14 -7.78
C VAL A 31 1.74 4.44 -8.31
N THR A 32 1.55 4.27 -9.61
CA THR A 32 0.23 4.34 -10.24
C THR A 32 -0.53 3.04 -10.01
N ILE A 33 -1.84 3.08 -10.21
CA ILE A 33 -2.67 1.85 -10.17
C ILE A 33 -2.20 0.85 -11.24
N ARG A 34 -1.80 1.34 -12.40
CA ARG A 34 -1.22 0.49 -13.47
C ARG A 34 0.03 -0.24 -12.99
N GLU A 35 0.97 0.47 -12.38
CA GLU A 35 2.20 -0.11 -11.86
C GLU A 35 1.94 -1.15 -10.77
N LEU A 36 0.96 -0.90 -9.90
CA LEU A 36 0.52 -1.86 -8.89
C LEU A 36 -0.06 -3.12 -9.54
N ALA A 37 -0.92 -2.97 -10.54
CA ALA A 37 -1.51 -4.08 -11.28
C ALA A 37 -0.44 -4.92 -11.99
N GLU A 38 0.54 -4.27 -12.61
CA GLU A 38 1.67 -4.94 -13.26
C GLU A 38 2.50 -5.74 -12.27
N ALA A 39 2.78 -5.19 -11.09
CA ALA A 39 3.52 -5.88 -10.03
C ALA A 39 2.77 -7.12 -9.53
N LEU A 40 1.47 -7.01 -9.32
CA LEU A 40 0.62 -8.14 -8.92
C LEU A 40 0.58 -9.25 -9.98
N ALA A 41 0.43 -8.87 -11.24
CA ALA A 41 0.39 -9.81 -12.36
C ALA A 41 1.72 -10.55 -12.51
N GLN A 42 2.83 -9.85 -12.39
CA GLN A 42 4.17 -10.42 -12.51
C GLN A 42 4.43 -11.44 -11.39
N GLU A 43 4.15 -11.09 -10.15
CA GLU A 43 4.35 -12.00 -9.01
C GLU A 43 3.36 -13.16 -9.01
N GLY A 44 2.15 -12.96 -9.50
CA GLY A 44 1.12 -14.00 -9.59
C GLY A 44 1.18 -14.85 -10.85
N GLY A 45 2.04 -14.52 -11.80
CA GLY A 45 2.14 -15.23 -13.09
C GLY A 45 0.86 -15.10 -13.94
N ARG A 46 0.21 -13.96 -13.88
CA ARG A 46 -1.04 -13.67 -14.59
C ARG A 46 -0.87 -12.53 -15.59
N ASN A 47 -1.79 -12.48 -16.55
CA ASN A 47 -1.83 -11.40 -17.52
C ASN A 47 -2.80 -10.31 -17.08
N ILE A 48 -2.48 -9.05 -17.42
CA ILE A 48 -3.34 -7.91 -17.14
C ILE A 48 -4.23 -7.67 -18.36
N VAL A 49 -5.50 -7.37 -18.09
CA VAL A 49 -6.45 -6.88 -19.08
C VAL A 49 -6.92 -5.49 -18.66
N PHE A 50 -6.75 -4.51 -19.54
CA PHE A 50 -7.21 -3.15 -19.31
C PHE A 50 -8.54 -2.94 -20.05
N GLU A 51 -9.55 -2.52 -19.32
CA GLU A 51 -10.88 -2.21 -19.88
C GLU A 51 -11.17 -0.73 -19.71
N ASN A 52 -11.87 -0.17 -20.71
CA ASN A 52 -12.34 1.21 -20.60
C ASN A 52 -13.50 1.28 -19.61
N PRO A 53 -13.48 2.26 -18.68
CA PRO A 53 -14.57 2.40 -17.72
C PRO A 53 -15.86 2.88 -18.38
N THR A 54 -17.00 2.48 -17.83
CA THR A 54 -18.29 3.04 -18.20
C THR A 54 -18.44 4.46 -17.64
N ASP A 55 -19.42 5.23 -18.14
CA ASP A 55 -19.67 6.58 -17.63
C ASP A 55 -20.04 6.60 -16.14
N ALA A 56 -20.77 5.58 -15.68
CA ALA A 56 -21.11 5.41 -14.27
C ALA A 56 -19.87 5.17 -13.40
N GLU A 57 -18.94 4.36 -13.88
CA GLU A 57 -17.69 4.07 -13.19
C GLU A 57 -16.77 5.30 -13.12
N LYS A 58 -16.71 6.11 -14.19
CA LYS A 58 -15.92 7.35 -14.23
C LYS A 58 -16.35 8.35 -13.17
N LYS A 59 -17.62 8.39 -12.80
CA LYS A 59 -18.13 9.30 -11.76
C LYS A 59 -17.54 9.03 -10.38
N GLY A 60 -17.09 7.80 -10.12
CA GLY A 60 -16.45 7.41 -8.87
C GLY A 60 -14.93 7.64 -8.84
N TYR A 61 -14.34 8.13 -9.91
CA TYR A 61 -12.89 8.30 -9.98
C TYR A 61 -12.40 9.50 -9.16
N ASN A 62 -11.27 9.29 -8.53
CA ASN A 62 -10.54 10.37 -7.90
C ASN A 62 -9.94 11.30 -8.96
N LEU A 63 -10.30 12.58 -8.90
CA LEU A 63 -9.82 13.60 -9.84
C LEU A 63 -8.38 14.04 -9.57
N MET A 64 -7.79 13.61 -8.46
CA MET A 64 -6.41 13.96 -8.12
C MET A 64 -5.43 13.17 -8.97
N SER A 65 -4.47 13.85 -9.57
CA SER A 65 -3.38 13.22 -10.32
C SER A 65 -2.35 12.56 -9.39
N ASN A 66 -2.25 13.03 -8.16
CA ASN A 66 -1.37 12.49 -7.12
C ASN A 66 -2.08 12.58 -5.78
N SER A 67 -2.34 11.44 -5.17
CA SER A 67 -2.99 11.34 -3.86
C SER A 67 -2.07 10.69 -2.82
N SER A 68 -0.76 10.69 -3.05
CA SER A 68 0.21 10.20 -2.08
C SER A 68 0.23 11.08 -0.83
N LEU A 69 0.48 10.44 0.32
CA LEU A 69 0.60 11.12 1.61
C LEU A 69 2.08 11.32 1.97
N ASP A 70 2.34 12.36 2.75
CA ASP A 70 3.65 12.62 3.33
C ASP A 70 3.68 12.08 4.77
N ALA A 71 4.57 11.13 5.03
CA ALA A 71 4.74 10.50 6.34
C ALA A 71 5.93 11.07 7.13
N GLU A 72 6.47 12.22 6.74
CA GLU A 72 7.67 12.80 7.38
C GLU A 72 7.51 12.96 8.89
N LYS A 73 6.34 13.40 9.35
CA LYS A 73 6.03 13.55 10.78
C LYS A 73 6.17 12.24 11.55
N LEU A 74 5.69 11.14 10.96
CA LEU A 74 5.82 9.79 11.51
C LEU A 74 7.26 9.30 11.46
N GLU A 75 7.97 9.58 10.37
CA GLU A 75 9.38 9.20 10.20
C GLU A 75 10.27 9.88 11.27
N LYS A 76 9.92 11.08 11.70
CA LYS A 76 10.63 11.80 12.79
C LYS A 76 10.52 11.10 14.15
N LEU A 77 9.52 10.23 14.34
CA LEU A 77 9.41 9.38 15.53
C LEU A 77 10.34 8.16 15.48
N GLY A 78 11.05 7.95 14.37
CA GLY A 78 11.93 6.81 14.17
C GLY A 78 11.30 5.67 13.35
N TRP A 79 10.06 5.83 12.88
CA TRP A 79 9.42 4.81 12.04
C TRP A 79 9.94 4.88 10.60
N LYS A 80 10.08 3.71 10.01
CA LYS A 80 10.44 3.57 8.60
C LYS A 80 9.73 2.36 8.01
N ALA A 81 9.16 2.51 6.81
CA ALA A 81 8.59 1.39 6.08
C ALA A 81 9.67 0.37 5.70
N GLN A 82 9.39 -0.91 5.93
CA GLN A 82 10.33 -2.02 5.72
C GLN A 82 10.09 -2.77 4.41
N TYR A 83 8.93 -2.58 3.79
CA TYR A 83 8.53 -3.30 2.58
C TYR A 83 8.33 -2.33 1.43
N ASP A 84 8.98 -2.60 0.30
CA ASP A 84 8.68 -1.90 -0.95
C ASP A 84 7.47 -2.57 -1.64
N LEU A 85 7.06 -2.04 -2.80
CA LEU A 85 5.93 -2.58 -3.55
C LEU A 85 6.15 -4.06 -3.88
N LYS A 86 7.31 -4.41 -4.39
CA LYS A 86 7.61 -5.77 -4.85
C LYS A 86 7.60 -6.78 -3.70
N THR A 87 8.27 -6.48 -2.60
CA THR A 87 8.31 -7.36 -1.42
C THR A 87 6.96 -7.47 -0.74
N GLY A 88 6.21 -6.38 -0.63
CA GLY A 88 4.86 -6.38 -0.07
C GLY A 88 3.89 -7.22 -0.89
N VAL A 89 3.91 -7.08 -2.20
CA VAL A 89 3.08 -7.88 -3.12
C VAL A 89 3.43 -9.35 -3.02
N ARG A 90 4.72 -9.69 -3.06
CA ARG A 90 5.19 -11.08 -2.95
C ARG A 90 4.69 -11.72 -1.65
N GLN A 91 4.90 -11.04 -0.53
CA GLN A 91 4.51 -11.56 0.77
C GLN A 91 3.01 -11.72 0.91
N THR A 92 2.24 -10.78 0.40
CA THR A 92 0.77 -10.87 0.37
C THR A 92 0.31 -12.12 -0.38
N LEU A 93 0.84 -12.36 -1.56
CA LEU A 93 0.47 -13.52 -2.37
C LEU A 93 0.89 -14.83 -1.71
N GLU A 94 2.05 -14.89 -1.06
CA GLU A 94 2.53 -16.07 -0.33
C GLU A 94 1.59 -16.41 0.85
N VAL A 95 1.18 -15.41 1.61
CA VAL A 95 0.26 -15.59 2.74
C VAL A 95 -1.11 -16.08 2.25
N LEU A 96 -1.65 -15.47 1.19
CA LEU A 96 -2.94 -15.88 0.62
C LEU A 96 -2.90 -17.30 0.07
N LYS A 97 -1.82 -17.70 -0.60
CA LYS A 97 -1.65 -19.08 -1.08
C LYS A 97 -1.59 -20.09 0.07
N LYS A 98 -0.94 -19.76 1.17
CA LYS A 98 -0.92 -20.59 2.36
C LYS A 98 -2.31 -20.77 2.96
N GLN A 99 -3.08 -19.69 3.06
CA GLN A 99 -4.45 -19.75 3.56
C GLN A 99 -5.33 -20.64 2.69
N GLU A 100 -5.19 -20.56 1.37
CA GLU A 100 -5.92 -21.42 0.44
C GLU A 100 -5.59 -22.90 0.61
N SER A 101 -4.33 -23.23 0.83
CA SER A 101 -3.88 -24.62 0.99
C SER A 101 -4.25 -25.23 2.35
N GLU A 102 -4.57 -24.41 3.36
CA GLU A 102 -5.01 -24.84 4.69
C GLU A 102 -6.53 -25.10 4.77
N VAL A 103 -7.28 -24.74 3.76
CA VAL A 103 -8.72 -24.99 3.62
C VAL A 103 -8.96 -26.34 2.86
#